data_5df77e1ffd7cfab364f9f7a86ac9e662
#
_entry.id   5df77e1ffd7cfab364f9f7a86ac9e662
#
_cell.length_a   1.000
_cell.length_b   1.000
_cell.length_c   1.000
_cell.angle_alpha   90.00
_cell.angle_beta   90.00
_cell.angle_gamma   90.00
#
_symmetry.space_group_name_H-M   'P 1'
#
loop_
_entity.id
_entity.type
_entity.pdbx_description
1 polymer ?
#
loop_
_entity_poly.entity_id
_entity_poly.type
_entity_poly.pdbx_seq_one_letter_code
_entity_poly.pdbx_strand_id
1 'polypeptide(L)'
;MLTFFFESFPQILSGAARSAAAFANGAQNLCLGAVQNTPPPEPIALYIHWPFCLAKCPYCDFNSHVRERLPQRRFRDALRAELAWEAERLGRRKLASVFFGGGTPSLMEGETVADLLADAMRLFPPLPDVEITLEANPTSVERAKLAAFRAAGVNRLSLGVQSLDAEALRRLGRQHSPAEALAALETARAIFPRLSFDLIYARPHQTMAAWRHELRTALALAADHLSLYQLTIEPGTAFEALHRRGELVLPDGDAAADLYEATAEEAARFGLLPYEVSNYARPGAESRHNLTYWRYQDYAGIGPGAHGRIALDGTLLATRRHRAPESWADLVERHGHGTAQQETVAPPDRAREMLMMGLRLTEGVEAARFAARTGVVLDDALDGDVRRQAESQDYLTWDGRTLAATPAGRLRLDALLAALLR
;
A
#
# COMPACT_ATOMS: atom_id res chain seq x y z
N MET A 1 3.11 -5.06 -0.64
CA MET A 1 2.94 -4.86 0.81
C MET A 1 1.68 -4.07 1.19
N LEU A 2 1.22 -3.06 0.45
CA LEU A 2 -0.08 -2.42 0.70
C LEU A 2 -1.29 -3.33 0.46
N THR A 3 -1.21 -4.27 -0.47
CA THR A 3 -2.22 -5.33 -0.69
C THR A 3 -2.38 -6.24 0.53
N PHE A 4 -1.33 -6.37 1.33
CA PHE A 4 -1.17 -7.17 2.52
C PHE A 4 -2.19 -6.89 3.62
N PHE A 5 -2.35 -5.63 3.97
CA PHE A 5 -3.26 -5.22 5.03
C PHE A 5 -4.71 -5.56 4.72
N PHE A 6 -5.10 -5.54 3.44
CA PHE A 6 -6.48 -5.78 3.04
C PHE A 6 -6.81 -7.25 2.80
N GLU A 7 -5.83 -8.11 2.55
CA GLU A 7 -6.06 -9.56 2.39
C GLU A 7 -6.12 -10.29 3.73
N SER A 8 -5.38 -9.84 4.74
CA SER A 8 -5.41 -10.38 6.11
C SER A 8 -6.56 -9.84 6.97
N PHE A 9 -7.25 -8.80 6.53
CA PHE A 9 -8.34 -8.14 7.26
C PHE A 9 -9.50 -9.05 7.68
N PRO A 10 -10.00 -10.00 6.85
CA PRO A 10 -11.08 -10.89 7.26
C PRO A 10 -10.72 -11.84 8.40
N GLN A 11 -9.44 -12.16 8.59
CA GLN A 11 -9.02 -13.11 9.62
C GLN A 11 -8.89 -12.44 11.00
N ILE A 12 -8.54 -11.17 11.05
CA ILE A 12 -8.50 -10.41 12.32
C ILE A 12 -9.91 -10.09 12.81
N LEU A 13 -10.87 -9.87 11.89
CA LEU A 13 -12.26 -9.55 12.24
C LEU A 13 -13.12 -10.78 12.58
N SER A 14 -12.77 -11.99 12.11
CA SER A 14 -13.56 -13.19 12.36
C SER A 14 -13.51 -13.71 13.82
N GLY A 15 -12.54 -13.24 14.61
CA GLY A 15 -12.44 -13.56 16.04
C GLY A 15 -13.36 -12.76 16.98
N ALA A 16 -13.88 -11.61 16.54
CA ALA A 16 -14.65 -10.67 17.35
C ALA A 16 -16.16 -10.66 17.10
N ALA A 17 -16.68 -11.46 16.19
CA ALA A 17 -18.10 -11.41 15.75
C ALA A 17 -19.04 -12.28 16.58
N ARG A 18 -18.87 -12.39 17.91
CA ARG A 18 -19.85 -13.01 18.81
C ARG A 18 -20.09 -12.14 20.06
N SER A 19 -20.60 -10.95 19.88
CA SER A 19 -21.33 -10.22 20.95
C SER A 19 -21.77 -8.83 20.48
N ALA A 20 -22.82 -8.75 19.69
CA ALA A 20 -23.52 -7.48 19.49
C ALA A 20 -24.97 -7.74 19.08
N ALA A 21 -25.77 -8.18 20.04
CA ALA A 21 -27.22 -8.13 19.96
C ALA A 21 -27.73 -7.44 21.22
N ALA A 22 -27.83 -6.12 21.18
CA ALA A 22 -28.75 -5.28 21.98
C ALA A 22 -28.30 -3.80 21.86
N PHE A 23 -28.97 -3.05 21.01
CA PHE A 23 -29.32 -1.63 21.25
C PHE A 23 -29.99 -1.11 19.97
N ALA A 24 -31.30 -1.36 19.91
CA ALA A 24 -32.19 -0.60 19.03
C ALA A 24 -33.17 0.12 19.94
N ASN A 25 -33.14 1.46 19.93
CA ASN A 25 -34.35 2.30 19.92
C ASN A 25 -34.01 3.76 20.22
N GLY A 26 -34.49 4.63 19.38
CA GLY A 26 -34.91 5.98 19.81
C GLY A 26 -34.08 7.13 19.24
N ALA A 27 -34.45 7.63 18.05
CA ALA A 27 -34.51 9.07 17.80
C ALA A 27 -35.35 9.33 16.53
N GLN A 28 -36.53 9.87 16.73
CA GLN A 28 -37.41 10.40 15.67
C GLN A 28 -37.02 11.84 15.32
N ASN A 29 -36.99 12.10 14.00
CA ASN A 29 -37.33 13.32 13.25
C ASN A 29 -37.12 14.70 13.87
N LEU A 30 -36.23 15.46 13.25
CA LEU A 30 -36.44 16.90 13.01
C LEU A 30 -35.85 17.25 11.62
N CYS A 31 -36.77 17.36 10.63
CA CYS A 31 -36.50 17.98 9.34
C CYS A 31 -36.44 19.49 9.53
N LEU A 32 -35.27 20.07 9.41
CA LEU A 32 -35.10 21.48 9.07
C LEU A 32 -34.18 21.54 7.84
N GLY A 33 -34.74 22.06 6.73
CA GLY A 33 -34.05 22.26 5.47
C GLY A 33 -32.94 23.29 5.61
N ALA A 34 -31.73 22.81 5.90
CA ALA A 34 -30.51 23.55 5.65
C ALA A 34 -29.98 23.11 4.29
N VAL A 35 -29.77 24.05 3.39
CA VAL A 35 -28.93 23.84 2.22
C VAL A 35 -27.59 23.34 2.75
N GLN A 36 -27.39 22.03 2.68
CA GLN A 36 -26.15 21.39 3.11
C GLN A 36 -25.09 21.84 2.10
N ASN A 37 -24.23 22.78 2.52
CA ASN A 37 -22.96 23.05 1.87
C ASN A 37 -22.09 21.79 2.10
N THR A 38 -22.37 20.72 1.36
CA THR A 38 -21.55 19.51 1.40
C THR A 38 -20.17 19.91 0.88
N PRO A 39 -19.13 19.76 1.66
CA PRO A 39 -17.78 20.08 1.19
C PRO A 39 -17.51 19.31 -0.10
N PRO A 40 -16.75 19.86 -1.03
CA PRO A 40 -16.42 19.16 -2.26
C PRO A 40 -15.80 17.79 -1.92
N PRO A 41 -16.14 16.74 -2.69
CA PRO A 41 -15.62 15.42 -2.41
C PRO A 41 -14.09 15.43 -2.42
N GLU A 42 -13.48 14.69 -1.47
CA GLU A 42 -12.03 14.55 -1.40
C GLU A 42 -11.47 14.04 -2.73
N PRO A 43 -10.23 14.47 -3.10
CA PRO A 43 -9.55 13.87 -4.25
C PRO A 43 -9.44 12.36 -4.10
N ILE A 44 -9.39 11.64 -5.22
CA ILE A 44 -9.31 10.18 -5.23
C ILE A 44 -7.93 9.71 -5.69
N ALA A 45 -7.44 8.62 -5.11
CA ALA A 45 -6.34 7.84 -5.65
C ALA A 45 -6.88 6.69 -6.51
N LEU A 46 -6.21 6.38 -7.61
CA LEU A 46 -6.54 5.26 -8.49
C LEU A 46 -5.44 4.20 -8.40
N TYR A 47 -5.80 2.99 -7.99
CA TYR A 47 -4.94 1.81 -8.01
C TYR A 47 -5.31 0.91 -9.19
N ILE A 48 -4.34 0.59 -10.05
CA ILE A 48 -4.52 -0.27 -11.22
C ILE A 48 -3.72 -1.55 -11.00
N HIS A 49 -4.42 -2.65 -10.81
CA HIS A 49 -3.81 -3.95 -10.55
C HIS A 49 -3.51 -4.71 -11.84
N TRP A 50 -2.21 -4.95 -12.09
CA TRP A 50 -1.75 -5.85 -13.12
C TRP A 50 -1.38 -7.21 -12.52
N PRO A 51 -2.12 -8.30 -12.81
CA PRO A 51 -1.98 -9.55 -12.04
C PRO A 51 -0.85 -10.46 -12.49
N PHE A 52 -0.09 -10.13 -13.54
CA PHE A 52 0.84 -11.06 -14.15
C PHE A 52 2.28 -10.86 -13.73
N CYS A 53 3.00 -11.99 -13.55
CA CYS A 53 4.44 -12.08 -13.33
C CYS A 53 5.06 -13.10 -14.28
N LEU A 54 6.38 -12.99 -14.53
CA LEU A 54 7.14 -14.03 -15.22
C LEU A 54 7.52 -15.20 -14.31
N ALA A 55 7.70 -14.92 -13.00
CA ALA A 55 7.97 -15.92 -11.97
C ALA A 55 7.32 -15.50 -10.64
N LYS A 56 6.98 -16.48 -9.79
CA LYS A 56 6.45 -16.24 -8.44
C LYS A 56 7.61 -16.25 -7.44
N CYS A 57 7.80 -15.15 -6.73
CA CYS A 57 8.77 -15.09 -5.63
C CYS A 57 8.27 -15.90 -4.43
N PRO A 58 9.15 -16.62 -3.70
CA PRO A 58 8.74 -17.54 -2.63
C PRO A 58 8.15 -16.86 -1.39
N TYR A 59 8.36 -15.56 -1.22
CA TYR A 59 7.82 -14.73 -0.14
C TYR A 59 6.55 -13.97 -0.53
N CYS A 60 6.18 -13.96 -1.83
CA CYS A 60 5.14 -13.06 -2.34
C CYS A 60 3.73 -13.66 -2.17
N ASP A 61 2.87 -12.94 -1.45
CA ASP A 61 1.45 -13.23 -1.22
C ASP A 61 0.50 -12.44 -2.13
N PHE A 62 1.04 -11.52 -2.94
CA PHE A 62 0.23 -10.69 -3.83
C PHE A 62 -0.61 -11.53 -4.79
N ASN A 63 -1.77 -10.98 -5.19
CA ASN A 63 -2.61 -11.56 -6.22
C ASN A 63 -1.88 -11.53 -7.57
N SER A 64 -0.89 -12.40 -7.71
CA SER A 64 -0.01 -12.49 -8.88
C SER A 64 -0.04 -13.88 -9.50
N HIS A 65 -0.09 -13.93 -10.82
CA HIS A 65 -0.25 -15.14 -11.63
C HIS A 65 0.84 -15.24 -12.67
N VAL A 66 1.56 -16.36 -12.69
CA VAL A 66 2.61 -16.58 -13.67
C VAL A 66 1.99 -16.93 -15.02
N ARG A 67 2.42 -16.24 -16.08
CA ARG A 67 2.02 -16.49 -17.48
C ARG A 67 3.19 -16.29 -18.42
N GLU A 68 3.39 -17.25 -19.31
CA GLU A 68 4.39 -17.12 -20.41
C GLU A 68 3.92 -16.17 -21.50
N ARG A 69 2.62 -16.18 -21.79
CA ARG A 69 1.98 -15.29 -22.77
C ARG A 69 0.96 -14.42 -22.08
N LEU A 70 1.20 -13.12 -22.14
CA LEU A 70 0.36 -12.13 -21.50
C LEU A 70 -0.80 -11.72 -22.44
N PRO A 71 -2.05 -11.76 -22.00
CA PRO A 71 -3.21 -11.34 -22.79
C PRO A 71 -3.35 -9.81 -22.81
N GLN A 72 -2.33 -9.09 -23.32
CA GLN A 72 -2.16 -7.64 -23.26
C GLN A 72 -3.44 -6.90 -23.69
N ARG A 73 -3.92 -7.16 -24.91
CA ARG A 73 -5.07 -6.45 -25.48
C ARG A 73 -6.34 -6.67 -24.66
N ARG A 74 -6.64 -7.93 -24.30
CA ARG A 74 -7.85 -8.25 -23.55
C ARG A 74 -7.87 -7.52 -22.20
N PHE A 75 -6.73 -7.52 -21.51
CA PHE A 75 -6.63 -6.88 -20.20
C PHE A 75 -6.58 -5.36 -20.28
N ARG A 76 -5.95 -4.79 -21.32
CA ARG A 76 -6.05 -3.35 -21.60
C ARG A 76 -7.52 -2.93 -21.75
N ASP A 77 -8.25 -3.61 -22.64
CA ASP A 77 -9.63 -3.25 -22.95
C ASP A 77 -10.53 -3.43 -21.72
N ALA A 78 -10.34 -4.51 -20.93
CA ALA A 78 -11.09 -4.74 -19.70
C ALA A 78 -10.75 -3.68 -18.61
N LEU A 79 -9.49 -3.34 -18.39
CA LEU A 79 -9.10 -2.30 -17.42
C LEU A 79 -9.70 -0.93 -17.79
N ARG A 80 -9.72 -0.58 -19.08
CA ARG A 80 -10.35 0.66 -19.57
C ARG A 80 -11.87 0.67 -19.36
N ALA A 81 -12.54 -0.46 -19.61
CA ALA A 81 -13.97 -0.59 -19.37
C ALA A 81 -14.30 -0.47 -17.86
N GLU A 82 -13.55 -1.14 -16.99
CA GLU A 82 -13.77 -1.05 -15.55
C GLU A 82 -13.45 0.36 -15.00
N LEU A 83 -12.43 1.03 -15.54
CA LEU A 83 -12.12 2.43 -15.22
C LEU A 83 -13.28 3.36 -15.58
N ALA A 84 -13.86 3.18 -16.77
CA ALA A 84 -15.01 3.99 -17.21
C ALA A 84 -16.24 3.77 -16.32
N TRP A 85 -16.53 2.52 -15.98
CA TRP A 85 -17.61 2.17 -15.07
C TRP A 85 -17.43 2.78 -13.67
N GLU A 86 -16.20 2.70 -13.12
CA GLU A 86 -15.90 3.28 -11.82
C GLU A 86 -16.03 4.82 -11.83
N ALA A 87 -15.58 5.46 -12.91
CA ALA A 87 -15.68 6.90 -13.05
C ALA A 87 -17.13 7.41 -13.18
N GLU A 88 -18.01 6.66 -13.88
CA GLU A 88 -19.42 6.97 -13.95
C GLU A 88 -20.05 6.96 -12.56
N ARG A 89 -19.71 5.98 -11.74
CA ARG A 89 -20.20 5.82 -10.38
C ARG A 89 -19.70 6.89 -9.41
N LEU A 90 -18.43 7.30 -9.54
CA LEU A 90 -17.76 8.24 -8.62
C LEU A 90 -17.95 9.70 -9.02
N GLY A 91 -18.38 9.97 -10.25
CA GLY A 91 -18.48 11.33 -10.78
C GLY A 91 -17.12 12.01 -10.97
N ARG A 92 -17.14 13.33 -11.21
CA ARG A 92 -15.95 14.13 -11.52
C ARG A 92 -15.15 14.51 -10.26
N ARG A 93 -14.53 13.54 -9.63
CA ARG A 93 -13.60 13.77 -8.53
C ARG A 93 -12.22 14.14 -9.07
N LYS A 94 -11.45 14.92 -8.31
CA LYS A 94 -10.06 15.24 -8.67
C LYS A 94 -9.16 14.03 -8.41
N LEU A 95 -8.23 13.77 -9.33
CA LEU A 95 -7.27 12.67 -9.24
C LEU A 95 -6.00 13.13 -8.51
N ALA A 96 -5.71 12.52 -7.36
CA ALA A 96 -4.53 12.81 -6.58
C ALA A 96 -3.32 11.96 -6.98
N SER A 97 -3.56 10.69 -7.31
CA SER A 97 -2.50 9.77 -7.75
C SER A 97 -3.05 8.63 -8.59
N VAL A 98 -2.18 8.06 -9.43
CA VAL A 98 -2.37 6.76 -10.10
C VAL A 98 -1.22 5.85 -9.72
N PHE A 99 -1.51 4.62 -9.36
CA PHE A 99 -0.50 3.63 -9.01
C PHE A 99 -0.75 2.33 -9.78
N PHE A 100 0.20 1.95 -10.61
CA PHE A 100 0.22 0.66 -11.28
C PHE A 100 1.01 -0.32 -10.42
N GLY A 101 0.31 -1.29 -9.84
CA GLY A 101 0.88 -2.26 -8.91
C GLY A 101 0.37 -3.68 -9.13
N GLY A 102 0.75 -4.59 -8.23
CA GLY A 102 0.25 -5.97 -8.17
C GLY A 102 1.28 -7.03 -8.48
N GLY A 103 1.17 -7.73 -9.62
CA GLY A 103 2.17 -8.70 -10.05
C GLY A 103 3.45 -8.01 -10.53
N THR A 104 3.51 -7.64 -11.79
CA THR A 104 4.63 -6.91 -12.39
C THR A 104 4.10 -5.94 -13.45
N PRO A 105 3.73 -4.72 -13.07
CA PRO A 105 3.14 -3.74 -13.99
C PRO A 105 4.02 -3.37 -15.19
N SER A 106 5.34 -3.42 -15.04
CA SER A 106 6.29 -3.19 -16.13
C SER A 106 6.26 -4.25 -17.25
N LEU A 107 5.51 -5.33 -17.06
CA LEU A 107 5.22 -6.29 -18.14
C LEU A 107 4.15 -5.76 -19.11
N MET A 108 3.36 -4.76 -18.74
CA MET A 108 2.44 -4.11 -19.67
C MET A 108 3.19 -3.51 -20.88
N GLU A 109 2.50 -3.39 -21.98
CA GLU A 109 2.97 -2.58 -23.12
C GLU A 109 2.86 -1.09 -22.78
N GLY A 110 3.79 -0.27 -23.27
CA GLY A 110 3.76 1.18 -23.05
C GLY A 110 2.47 1.84 -23.55
N GLU A 111 1.90 1.33 -24.64
CA GLU A 111 0.60 1.74 -25.17
C GLU A 111 -0.54 1.48 -24.17
N THR A 112 -0.54 0.33 -23.49
CA THR A 112 -1.54 0.01 -22.45
C THR A 112 -1.50 1.03 -21.32
N VAL A 113 -0.30 1.39 -20.85
CA VAL A 113 -0.14 2.41 -19.81
C VAL A 113 -0.59 3.79 -20.29
N ALA A 114 -0.25 4.15 -21.53
CA ALA A 114 -0.65 5.42 -22.14
C ALA A 114 -2.18 5.54 -22.27
N ASP A 115 -2.85 4.50 -22.78
CA ASP A 115 -4.30 4.47 -22.91
C ASP A 115 -5.02 4.59 -21.56
N LEU A 116 -4.57 3.83 -20.56
CA LEU A 116 -5.14 3.89 -19.20
C LEU A 116 -4.96 5.26 -18.55
N LEU A 117 -3.79 5.88 -18.71
CA LEU A 117 -3.54 7.22 -18.20
C LEU A 117 -4.35 8.29 -18.92
N ALA A 118 -4.46 8.21 -20.26
CA ALA A 118 -5.29 9.14 -21.03
C ALA A 118 -6.76 9.06 -20.58
N ASP A 119 -7.29 7.85 -20.38
CA ASP A 119 -8.65 7.67 -19.87
C ASP A 119 -8.79 8.18 -18.43
N ALA A 120 -7.85 7.87 -17.52
CA ALA A 120 -7.89 8.32 -16.14
C ALA A 120 -7.91 9.86 -16.04
N MET A 121 -7.04 10.55 -16.79
CA MET A 121 -6.97 12.03 -16.80
C MET A 121 -8.20 12.69 -17.42
N ARG A 122 -8.82 12.03 -18.40
CA ARG A 122 -10.07 12.51 -19.02
C ARG A 122 -11.27 12.34 -18.08
N LEU A 123 -11.34 11.23 -17.37
CA LEU A 123 -12.46 10.86 -16.49
C LEU A 123 -12.37 11.56 -15.13
N PHE A 124 -11.18 11.67 -14.57
CA PHE A 124 -10.89 12.33 -13.31
C PHE A 124 -9.93 13.50 -13.53
N PRO A 125 -10.37 14.77 -13.42
CA PRO A 125 -9.49 15.92 -13.58
C PRO A 125 -8.30 15.84 -12.61
N PRO A 126 -7.05 15.81 -13.10
CA PRO A 126 -5.90 15.65 -12.23
C PRO A 126 -5.65 16.89 -11.35
N LEU A 127 -5.10 16.67 -10.16
CA LEU A 127 -4.44 17.74 -9.41
C LEU A 127 -3.19 18.21 -10.16
N PRO A 128 -2.75 19.46 -9.98
CA PRO A 128 -1.58 20.01 -10.70
C PRO A 128 -0.31 19.18 -10.53
N ASP A 129 -0.20 18.49 -9.41
CA ASP A 129 0.94 17.70 -8.99
C ASP A 129 0.62 16.20 -8.85
N VAL A 130 -0.30 15.68 -9.67
CA VAL A 130 -0.70 14.27 -9.68
C VAL A 130 0.52 13.34 -9.74
N GLU A 131 0.60 12.41 -8.78
CA GLU A 131 1.65 11.39 -8.77
C GLU A 131 1.20 10.17 -9.58
N ILE A 132 2.05 9.76 -10.53
CA ILE A 132 1.80 8.58 -11.38
C ILE A 132 2.95 7.61 -11.17
N THR A 133 2.71 6.57 -10.38
CA THR A 133 3.71 5.55 -10.02
C THR A 133 3.49 4.28 -10.83
N LEU A 134 4.59 3.65 -11.25
CA LEU A 134 4.60 2.31 -11.84
C LEU A 134 5.66 1.46 -11.16
N GLU A 135 5.27 0.24 -10.73
CA GLU A 135 6.20 -0.77 -10.21
C GLU A 135 6.88 -1.53 -11.34
N ALA A 136 8.18 -1.78 -11.21
CA ALA A 136 8.97 -2.50 -12.18
C ALA A 136 10.01 -3.42 -11.51
N ASN A 137 10.41 -4.49 -12.21
CA ASN A 137 11.60 -5.25 -11.83
C ASN A 137 12.82 -4.73 -12.60
N PRO A 138 14.02 -4.82 -12.02
CA PRO A 138 15.24 -4.31 -12.64
C PRO A 138 15.85 -5.28 -13.65
N THR A 139 15.02 -5.99 -14.43
CA THR A 139 15.49 -6.86 -15.51
C THR A 139 15.83 -6.05 -16.76
N SER A 140 16.69 -6.60 -17.64
CA SER A 140 17.07 -5.95 -18.88
C SER A 140 15.89 -5.73 -19.84
N VAL A 141 14.93 -6.67 -19.87
CA VAL A 141 13.72 -6.58 -20.70
C VAL A 141 12.81 -5.43 -20.25
N GLU A 142 12.61 -5.30 -18.93
CA GLU A 142 11.76 -4.24 -18.37
C GLU A 142 12.43 -2.87 -18.49
N ARG A 143 13.75 -2.80 -18.29
CA ARG A 143 14.55 -1.58 -18.46
C ARG A 143 14.37 -0.96 -19.86
N ALA A 144 14.27 -1.78 -20.91
CA ALA A 144 14.06 -1.29 -22.27
C ALA A 144 12.72 -0.56 -22.48
N LYS A 145 11.74 -0.79 -21.60
CA LYS A 145 10.40 -0.16 -21.67
C LYS A 145 10.30 1.14 -20.87
N LEU A 146 11.26 1.47 -20.00
CA LEU A 146 11.16 2.60 -19.07
C LEU A 146 10.90 3.94 -19.78
N ALA A 147 11.55 4.17 -20.92
CA ALA A 147 11.32 5.38 -21.73
C ALA A 147 9.87 5.48 -22.24
N ALA A 148 9.27 4.36 -22.65
CA ALA A 148 7.88 4.31 -23.10
C ALA A 148 6.91 4.63 -21.94
N PHE A 149 7.15 4.12 -20.74
CA PHE A 149 6.33 4.46 -19.58
C PHE A 149 6.45 5.94 -19.19
N ARG A 150 7.67 6.50 -19.29
CA ARG A 150 7.87 7.94 -19.06
C ARG A 150 7.12 8.77 -20.11
N ALA A 151 7.20 8.39 -21.37
CA ALA A 151 6.46 9.04 -22.46
C ALA A 151 4.94 8.93 -22.30
N ALA A 152 4.44 7.81 -21.72
CA ALA A 152 3.04 7.62 -21.38
C ALA A 152 2.56 8.55 -20.24
N GLY A 153 3.46 9.17 -19.48
CA GLY A 153 3.11 10.10 -18.39
C GLY A 153 3.49 9.62 -17.00
N VAL A 154 4.08 8.43 -16.82
CA VAL A 154 4.59 7.99 -15.52
C VAL A 154 5.65 8.97 -15.04
N ASN A 155 5.51 9.48 -13.80
CA ASN A 155 6.42 10.47 -13.22
C ASN A 155 7.16 9.97 -11.97
N ARG A 156 6.81 8.79 -11.47
CA ARG A 156 7.48 8.10 -10.37
C ARG A 156 7.65 6.61 -10.72
N LEU A 157 8.85 6.08 -10.55
CA LEU A 157 9.11 4.64 -10.72
C LEU A 157 9.43 4.01 -9.35
N SER A 158 8.93 2.79 -9.09
CA SER A 158 9.35 1.96 -7.96
C SER A 158 10.00 0.67 -8.47
N LEU A 159 11.27 0.45 -8.14
CA LEU A 159 12.03 -0.70 -8.61
C LEU A 159 12.16 -1.75 -7.50
N GLY A 160 11.64 -2.96 -7.75
CA GLY A 160 11.79 -4.10 -6.85
C GLY A 160 13.20 -4.69 -6.89
N VAL A 161 14.19 -4.00 -6.34
CA VAL A 161 15.59 -4.45 -6.27
C VAL A 161 15.75 -5.61 -5.28
N GLN A 162 15.17 -5.49 -4.11
CA GLN A 162 15.09 -6.45 -3.01
C GLN A 162 16.43 -6.72 -2.31
N SER A 163 17.55 -6.79 -3.00
CA SER A 163 18.89 -6.91 -2.43
C SER A 163 19.98 -6.51 -3.43
N LEU A 164 21.12 -6.09 -2.92
CA LEU A 164 22.36 -5.89 -3.69
C LEU A 164 23.34 -7.07 -3.52
N ASP A 165 22.93 -8.12 -2.82
CA ASP A 165 23.68 -9.37 -2.65
C ASP A 165 23.15 -10.47 -3.56
N ALA A 166 24.03 -11.12 -4.34
CA ALA A 166 23.66 -12.12 -5.34
C ALA A 166 23.05 -13.38 -4.72
N GLU A 167 23.55 -13.80 -3.54
CA GLU A 167 23.02 -14.98 -2.84
C GLU A 167 21.63 -14.70 -2.27
N ALA A 168 21.45 -13.52 -1.69
CA ALA A 168 20.15 -13.09 -1.19
C ALA A 168 19.12 -13.01 -2.32
N LEU A 169 19.46 -12.46 -3.48
CA LEU A 169 18.58 -12.42 -4.64
C LEU A 169 18.15 -13.83 -5.09
N ARG A 170 19.06 -14.79 -5.15
CA ARG A 170 18.75 -16.19 -5.48
C ARG A 170 17.79 -16.81 -4.47
N ARG A 171 18.03 -16.61 -3.15
CA ARG A 171 17.14 -17.10 -2.08
C ARG A 171 15.75 -16.44 -2.12
N LEU A 172 15.69 -15.17 -2.48
CA LEU A 172 14.44 -14.43 -2.69
C LEU A 172 13.75 -14.78 -4.03
N GLY A 173 14.31 -15.70 -4.83
CA GLY A 173 13.72 -16.11 -6.11
C GLY A 173 13.73 -15.01 -7.17
N ARG A 174 14.67 -14.04 -7.06
CA ARG A 174 14.78 -12.94 -8.02
C ARG A 174 15.51 -13.39 -9.28
N GLN A 175 15.06 -12.88 -10.44
CA GLN A 175 15.60 -13.26 -11.75
C GLN A 175 16.69 -12.31 -12.25
N HIS A 176 16.99 -11.25 -11.51
CA HIS A 176 18.04 -10.28 -11.84
C HIS A 176 19.26 -10.42 -10.94
N SER A 177 20.39 -9.96 -11.42
CA SER A 177 21.64 -9.84 -10.69
C SER A 177 21.79 -8.45 -10.04
N PRO A 178 22.71 -8.27 -9.07
CA PRO A 178 23.05 -6.95 -8.54
C PRO A 178 23.46 -5.96 -9.63
N ALA A 179 24.23 -6.41 -10.63
CA ALA A 179 24.67 -5.57 -11.75
C ALA A 179 23.49 -5.07 -12.59
N GLU A 180 22.51 -5.92 -12.87
CA GLU A 180 21.30 -5.50 -13.57
C GLU A 180 20.46 -4.52 -12.75
N ALA A 181 20.39 -4.72 -11.43
CA ALA A 181 19.71 -3.79 -10.53
C ALA A 181 20.35 -2.40 -10.55
N LEU A 182 21.67 -2.33 -10.46
CA LEU A 182 22.43 -1.07 -10.54
C LEU A 182 22.23 -0.37 -11.89
N ALA A 183 22.32 -1.11 -13.00
CA ALA A 183 22.09 -0.56 -14.34
C ALA A 183 20.64 -0.07 -14.54
N ALA A 184 19.67 -0.75 -13.92
CA ALA A 184 18.26 -0.32 -13.96
C ALA A 184 18.04 0.95 -13.13
N LEU A 185 18.67 1.07 -11.95
CA LEU A 185 18.61 2.27 -11.12
C LEU A 185 19.23 3.48 -11.84
N GLU A 186 20.39 3.31 -12.49
CA GLU A 186 21.04 4.37 -13.27
C GLU A 186 20.15 4.82 -14.43
N THR A 187 19.59 3.88 -15.18
CA THR A 187 18.67 4.17 -16.29
C THR A 187 17.41 4.89 -15.79
N ALA A 188 16.82 4.41 -14.71
CA ALA A 188 15.61 4.99 -14.12
C ALA A 188 15.84 6.42 -13.62
N ARG A 189 16.97 6.67 -12.98
CA ARG A 189 17.37 8.01 -12.51
C ARG A 189 17.52 9.02 -13.65
N ALA A 190 18.00 8.59 -14.81
CA ALA A 190 18.12 9.45 -15.97
C ALA A 190 16.77 9.78 -16.63
N ILE A 191 15.75 8.93 -16.44
CA ILE A 191 14.47 9.02 -17.14
C ILE A 191 13.38 9.66 -16.25
N PHE A 192 13.28 9.24 -14.98
CA PHE A 192 12.17 9.63 -14.10
C PHE A 192 12.57 10.75 -13.13
N PRO A 193 11.68 11.75 -12.94
CA PRO A 193 11.92 12.82 -11.97
C PRO A 193 11.87 12.33 -10.53
N ARG A 194 11.14 11.21 -10.26
CA ARG A 194 11.04 10.58 -8.94
C ARG A 194 11.30 9.09 -9.04
N LEU A 195 12.09 8.59 -8.12
CA LEU A 195 12.52 7.19 -8.07
C LEU A 195 12.49 6.65 -6.65
N SER A 196 11.89 5.48 -6.49
CA SER A 196 12.01 4.61 -5.32
C SER A 196 12.60 3.27 -5.71
N PHE A 197 13.20 2.59 -4.78
CA PHE A 197 13.44 1.16 -4.91
C PHE A 197 13.29 0.45 -3.57
N ASP A 198 13.05 -0.84 -3.63
CA ASP A 198 12.71 -1.66 -2.49
C ASP A 198 13.88 -2.55 -2.12
N LEU A 199 14.17 -2.67 -0.82
CA LEU A 199 15.06 -3.69 -0.25
C LEU A 199 14.32 -4.50 0.81
N ILE A 200 14.68 -5.78 0.91
CA ILE A 200 14.20 -6.69 1.95
C ILE A 200 15.36 -7.00 2.88
N TYR A 201 15.22 -6.71 4.17
CA TYR A 201 16.19 -7.01 5.21
C TYR A 201 15.61 -7.96 6.27
N ALA A 202 16.33 -8.22 7.36
CA ALA A 202 16.01 -9.26 8.33
C ALA A 202 15.85 -10.67 7.69
N ARG A 203 16.67 -10.92 6.67
CA ARG A 203 16.70 -12.19 5.94
C ARG A 203 17.37 -13.29 6.78
N PRO A 204 17.11 -14.58 6.49
CA PRO A 204 17.82 -15.67 7.14
C PRO A 204 19.34 -15.47 7.12
N HIS A 205 19.95 -15.62 8.28
CA HIS A 205 21.41 -15.48 8.49
C HIS A 205 22.00 -14.09 8.17
N GLN A 206 21.19 -13.07 7.97
CA GLN A 206 21.68 -11.71 7.75
C GLN A 206 22.26 -11.13 9.04
N THR A 207 23.53 -10.75 9.02
CA THR A 207 24.16 -10.09 10.16
C THR A 207 23.96 -8.57 10.11
N MET A 208 24.00 -7.92 11.26
CA MET A 208 23.95 -6.45 11.38
C MET A 208 25.03 -5.77 10.50
N ALA A 209 26.24 -6.29 10.50
CA ALA A 209 27.35 -5.73 9.71
C ALA A 209 27.07 -5.81 8.21
N ALA A 210 26.57 -6.97 7.73
CA ALA A 210 26.22 -7.16 6.32
C ALA A 210 25.07 -6.25 5.91
N TRP A 211 24.05 -6.10 6.76
CA TRP A 211 22.94 -5.20 6.49
C TRP A 211 23.37 -3.73 6.43
N ARG A 212 24.11 -3.25 7.42
CA ARG A 212 24.62 -1.85 7.41
C ARG A 212 25.46 -1.57 6.17
N HIS A 213 26.29 -2.52 5.71
CA HIS A 213 27.08 -2.36 4.50
C HIS A 213 26.19 -2.24 3.24
N GLU A 214 25.25 -3.16 3.06
CA GLU A 214 24.31 -3.17 1.94
C GLU A 214 23.44 -1.90 1.94
N LEU A 215 22.92 -1.52 3.11
CA LEU A 215 22.09 -0.33 3.27
C LEU A 215 22.83 0.95 2.92
N ARG A 216 24.07 1.13 3.37
CA ARG A 216 24.88 2.31 3.01
C ARG A 216 25.14 2.41 1.52
N THR A 217 25.38 1.28 0.86
CA THR A 217 25.50 1.23 -0.59
C THR A 217 24.19 1.66 -1.27
N ALA A 218 23.07 1.15 -0.80
CA ALA A 218 21.75 1.52 -1.31
C ALA A 218 21.41 3.01 -1.06
N LEU A 219 21.69 3.52 0.13
CA LEU A 219 21.45 4.93 0.49
C LEU A 219 22.27 5.89 -0.38
N ALA A 220 23.51 5.53 -0.74
CA ALA A 220 24.32 6.32 -1.68
C ALA A 220 23.71 6.34 -3.11
N LEU A 221 22.91 5.33 -3.45
CA LEU A 221 22.19 5.22 -4.73
C LEU A 221 20.78 5.83 -4.65
N ALA A 222 20.24 6.06 -3.45
CA ALA A 222 18.90 6.56 -3.28
C ALA A 222 18.73 7.97 -3.83
N ALA A 223 17.59 8.23 -4.46
CA ALA A 223 17.22 9.57 -4.92
C ALA A 223 16.51 10.33 -3.77
N ASP A 224 15.20 10.15 -3.67
CA ASP A 224 14.35 10.89 -2.74
C ASP A 224 13.47 9.97 -1.87
N HIS A 225 13.45 8.66 -2.18
CA HIS A 225 12.60 7.68 -1.49
C HIS A 225 13.21 6.28 -1.52
N LEU A 226 13.02 5.52 -0.43
CA LEU A 226 13.34 4.09 -0.32
C LEU A 226 12.24 3.34 0.43
N SER A 227 11.97 2.12 -0.01
CA SER A 227 11.15 1.16 0.74
C SER A 227 12.06 0.09 1.32
N LEU A 228 12.09 -0.02 2.65
CA LEU A 228 12.96 -0.93 3.40
C LEU A 228 12.06 -1.87 4.22
N TYR A 229 11.83 -3.08 3.70
CA TYR A 229 10.92 -4.04 4.28
C TYR A 229 11.65 -5.10 5.09
N GLN A 230 11.23 -5.35 6.32
CA GLN A 230 11.61 -6.59 6.99
C GLN A 230 10.97 -7.79 6.29
N LEU A 231 11.72 -8.89 6.14
CA LEU A 231 11.16 -10.13 5.62
C LEU A 231 10.16 -10.69 6.63
N THR A 232 8.93 -10.85 6.18
CA THR A 232 7.85 -11.49 6.93
C THR A 232 7.46 -12.82 6.29
N ILE A 233 6.94 -13.73 7.10
CA ILE A 233 6.46 -15.04 6.62
C ILE A 233 4.95 -14.95 6.42
N GLU A 234 4.54 -14.99 5.16
CA GLU A 234 3.17 -14.77 4.82
C GLU A 234 2.40 -16.05 4.55
N PRO A 235 1.16 -16.15 5.03
CA PRO A 235 0.31 -17.31 4.79
C PRO A 235 0.16 -17.65 3.29
N GLY A 236 0.23 -18.93 2.96
CA GLY A 236 0.08 -19.41 1.58
C GLY A 236 1.31 -19.26 0.70
N THR A 237 2.43 -18.75 1.23
CA THR A 237 3.69 -18.61 0.49
C THR A 237 4.59 -19.85 0.61
N ALA A 238 5.55 -19.97 -0.33
CA ALA A 238 6.54 -21.05 -0.23
C ALA A 238 7.42 -20.87 1.03
N PHE A 239 7.70 -19.62 1.44
CA PHE A 239 8.46 -19.35 2.65
C PHE A 239 7.73 -19.78 3.92
N GLU A 240 6.39 -19.68 3.97
CA GLU A 240 5.62 -20.24 5.08
C GLU A 240 5.83 -21.75 5.23
N ALA A 241 5.79 -22.50 4.12
CA ALA A 241 6.01 -23.93 4.13
C ALA A 241 7.44 -24.31 4.59
N LEU A 242 8.46 -23.55 4.16
CA LEU A 242 9.84 -23.72 4.62
C LEU A 242 10.00 -23.38 6.10
N HIS A 243 9.39 -22.28 6.54
CA HIS A 243 9.45 -21.85 7.94
C HIS A 243 8.81 -22.88 8.88
N ARG A 244 7.61 -23.40 8.53
CA ARG A 244 6.94 -24.45 9.32
C ARG A 244 7.76 -25.74 9.45
N ARG A 245 8.63 -26.05 8.48
CA ARG A 245 9.55 -27.20 8.54
C ARG A 245 10.87 -26.89 9.25
N GLY A 246 11.08 -25.64 9.70
CA GLY A 246 12.35 -25.21 10.30
C GLY A 246 13.50 -25.05 9.31
N GLU A 247 13.21 -25.07 8.00
CA GLU A 247 14.21 -24.93 6.93
C GLU A 247 14.53 -23.45 6.62
N LEU A 248 13.65 -22.53 7.05
CA LEU A 248 13.83 -21.09 6.94
C LEU A 248 13.64 -20.47 8.32
N VAL A 249 14.73 -19.94 8.88
CA VAL A 249 14.75 -19.31 10.20
C VAL A 249 15.04 -17.82 10.03
N LEU A 250 14.13 -16.98 10.48
CA LEU A 250 14.32 -15.52 10.55
C LEU A 250 15.11 -15.14 11.80
N PRO A 251 15.71 -13.93 11.85
CA PRO A 251 16.20 -13.35 13.08
C PRO A 251 15.11 -13.35 14.16
N ASP A 252 15.48 -13.52 15.43
CA ASP A 252 14.56 -13.37 16.54
C ASP A 252 14.05 -11.93 16.69
N GLY A 253 13.11 -11.72 17.61
CA GLY A 253 12.47 -10.42 17.78
C GLY A 253 13.45 -9.30 18.15
N ASP A 254 14.44 -9.57 18.99
CA ASP A 254 15.43 -8.59 19.42
C ASP A 254 16.38 -8.23 18.27
N ALA A 255 16.91 -9.23 17.56
CA ALA A 255 17.76 -8.99 16.39
C ALA A 255 17.00 -8.28 15.25
N ALA A 256 15.70 -8.59 15.06
CA ALA A 256 14.85 -7.90 14.10
C ALA A 256 14.60 -6.43 14.48
N ALA A 257 14.41 -6.14 15.77
CA ALA A 257 14.28 -4.78 16.30
C ALA A 257 15.57 -3.98 16.13
N ASP A 258 16.73 -4.57 16.47
CA ASP A 258 18.04 -3.95 16.27
C ASP A 258 18.28 -3.59 14.79
N LEU A 259 17.91 -4.48 13.87
CA LEU A 259 18.01 -4.23 12.42
C LEU A 259 17.09 -3.07 11.99
N TYR A 260 15.89 -2.97 12.54
CA TYR A 260 14.95 -1.88 12.26
C TYR A 260 15.50 -0.54 12.74
N GLU A 261 15.99 -0.47 13.98
CA GLU A 261 16.58 0.75 14.54
C GLU A 261 17.81 1.20 13.75
N ALA A 262 18.72 0.27 13.43
CA ALA A 262 19.88 0.53 12.61
C ALA A 262 19.50 1.04 11.20
N THR A 263 18.41 0.56 10.65
CA THR A 263 17.87 1.01 9.36
C THR A 263 17.46 2.48 9.42
N ALA A 264 16.70 2.86 10.44
CA ALA A 264 16.28 4.25 10.63
C ALA A 264 17.46 5.19 10.88
N GLU A 265 18.42 4.75 11.71
CA GLU A 265 19.65 5.51 11.98
C GLU A 265 20.46 5.78 10.70
N GLU A 266 20.74 4.74 9.92
CA GLU A 266 21.54 4.89 8.69
C GLU A 266 20.81 5.73 7.65
N ALA A 267 19.49 5.53 7.46
CA ALA A 267 18.70 6.31 6.52
C ALA A 267 18.69 7.81 6.88
N ALA A 268 18.54 8.14 8.17
CA ALA A 268 18.56 9.52 8.65
C ALA A 268 19.88 10.25 8.34
N ARG A 269 21.04 9.55 8.37
CA ARG A 269 22.35 10.11 8.01
C ARG A 269 22.42 10.57 6.55
N PHE A 270 21.57 9.99 5.68
CA PHE A 270 21.45 10.37 4.28
C PHE A 270 20.27 11.32 4.01
N GLY A 271 19.59 11.80 5.06
CA GLY A 271 18.45 12.70 4.96
C GLY A 271 17.16 12.02 4.48
N LEU A 272 17.06 10.70 4.59
CA LEU A 272 15.87 9.91 4.35
C LEU A 272 15.23 9.57 5.70
N LEU A 273 14.08 10.17 5.99
CA LEU A 273 13.39 9.99 7.26
C LEU A 273 12.22 9.01 7.08
N PRO A 274 11.93 8.15 8.07
CA PRO A 274 10.75 7.30 8.03
C PRO A 274 9.51 8.18 8.10
N TYR A 275 8.59 8.07 7.16
CA TYR A 275 7.27 8.70 7.26
C TYR A 275 6.20 7.69 7.67
N GLU A 276 6.48 6.39 7.53
CA GLU A 276 5.75 5.27 8.09
C GLU A 276 6.71 4.11 8.39
N VAL A 277 6.21 2.93 8.76
CA VAL A 277 7.00 1.80 9.27
C VAL A 277 8.10 1.33 8.31
N SER A 278 7.84 1.29 7.00
CA SER A 278 8.75 0.68 6.01
C SER A 278 9.25 1.65 4.94
N ASN A 279 8.70 2.85 4.85
CA ASN A 279 9.04 3.80 3.79
C ASN A 279 9.75 5.04 4.33
N TYR A 280 10.84 5.38 3.66
CA TYR A 280 11.75 6.46 4.01
C TYR A 280 11.82 7.46 2.86
N ALA A 281 11.71 8.74 3.17
CA ALA A 281 11.74 9.78 2.15
C ALA A 281 12.48 11.04 2.64
N ARG A 282 12.95 11.84 1.68
CA ARG A 282 13.26 13.23 1.97
C ARG A 282 11.96 13.99 2.26
N PRO A 283 11.97 14.99 3.13
CA PRO A 283 10.77 15.79 3.40
C PRO A 283 10.13 16.31 2.10
N GLY A 284 8.83 16.04 1.92
CA GLY A 284 8.05 16.40 0.71
C GLY A 284 8.17 15.41 -0.45
N ALA A 285 8.93 14.32 -0.28
CA ALA A 285 9.10 13.28 -1.28
C ALA A 285 8.40 11.94 -0.90
N GLU A 286 7.53 11.96 0.08
CA GLU A 286 6.71 10.82 0.46
C GLU A 286 5.85 10.36 -0.72
N SER A 287 5.54 9.06 -0.80
CA SER A 287 4.60 8.55 -1.81
C SER A 287 3.18 9.03 -1.47
N ARG A 288 2.61 9.87 -2.34
CA ARG A 288 1.24 10.37 -2.16
C ARG A 288 0.20 9.27 -2.19
N HIS A 289 0.44 8.28 -3.05
CA HIS A 289 -0.44 7.13 -3.13
C HIS A 289 -0.44 6.34 -1.82
N ASN A 290 0.74 6.06 -1.24
CA ASN A 290 0.84 5.40 0.05
C ASN A 290 0.19 6.22 1.18
N LEU A 291 0.42 7.52 1.19
CA LEU A 291 -0.21 8.42 2.16
C LEU A 291 -1.75 8.41 2.06
N THR A 292 -2.33 8.22 0.86
CA THR A 292 -3.78 8.06 0.72
C THR A 292 -4.30 6.90 1.55
N TYR A 293 -3.63 5.76 1.52
CA TYR A 293 -3.99 4.60 2.33
C TYR A 293 -3.80 4.86 3.83
N TRP A 294 -2.60 5.31 4.21
CA TRP A 294 -2.26 5.50 5.61
C TRP A 294 -3.09 6.61 6.27
N ARG A 295 -3.49 7.62 5.51
CA ARG A 295 -4.40 8.67 5.95
C ARG A 295 -5.87 8.28 5.85
N TYR A 296 -6.18 7.05 5.48
CA TYR A 296 -7.53 6.54 5.32
C TYR A 296 -8.40 7.42 4.39
N GLN A 297 -7.81 7.90 3.30
CA GLN A 297 -8.49 8.67 2.25
C GLN A 297 -9.15 7.75 1.22
N ASP A 298 -9.93 8.34 0.31
CA ASP A 298 -10.62 7.58 -0.73
C ASP A 298 -9.67 7.10 -1.83
N TYR A 299 -9.80 5.83 -2.18
CA TYR A 299 -9.11 5.26 -3.33
C TYR A 299 -10.00 4.23 -4.04
N ALA A 300 -9.92 4.22 -5.37
CA ALA A 300 -10.58 3.25 -6.22
C ALA A 300 -9.57 2.24 -6.77
N GLY A 301 -9.88 0.95 -6.65
CA GLY A 301 -9.09 -0.12 -7.25
C GLY A 301 -9.78 -0.73 -8.45
N ILE A 302 -9.05 -0.88 -9.55
CA ILE A 302 -9.46 -1.61 -10.75
C ILE A 302 -8.48 -2.72 -11.09
N GLY A 303 -8.95 -3.74 -11.77
CA GLY A 303 -8.15 -4.92 -12.10
C GLY A 303 -8.33 -6.07 -11.11
N PRO A 304 -7.89 -7.29 -11.46
CA PRO A 304 -8.17 -8.51 -10.69
C PRO A 304 -7.63 -8.46 -9.25
N GLY A 305 -8.49 -8.62 -8.26
CA GLY A 305 -8.12 -8.60 -6.85
C GLY A 305 -7.91 -7.20 -6.26
N ALA A 306 -8.11 -6.13 -7.02
CA ALA A 306 -7.98 -4.77 -6.50
C ALA A 306 -9.05 -4.47 -5.45
N HIS A 307 -8.66 -3.69 -4.44
CA HIS A 307 -9.53 -3.20 -3.37
C HIS A 307 -9.78 -1.71 -3.51
N GLY A 308 -10.85 -1.21 -2.88
CA GLY A 308 -11.16 0.22 -2.79
C GLY A 308 -11.81 0.58 -1.46
N ARG A 309 -11.61 1.83 -1.04
CA ARG A 309 -12.34 2.50 0.03
C ARG A 309 -12.85 3.83 -0.52
N ILE A 310 -14.15 3.94 -0.66
CA ILE A 310 -14.77 5.03 -1.42
C ILE A 310 -15.95 5.58 -0.64
N ALA A 311 -15.92 6.89 -0.34
CA ALA A 311 -17.08 7.59 0.16
C ALA A 311 -18.01 7.96 -1.00
N LEU A 312 -19.24 7.45 -0.98
CA LEU A 312 -20.29 7.71 -1.95
C LEU A 312 -21.59 7.99 -1.20
N ASP A 313 -22.23 9.11 -1.48
CA ASP A 313 -23.51 9.52 -0.86
C ASP A 313 -23.51 9.42 0.68
N GLY A 314 -22.41 9.86 1.32
CA GLY A 314 -22.24 9.83 2.77
C GLY A 314 -21.91 8.44 3.36
N THR A 315 -21.83 7.41 2.51
CA THR A 315 -21.52 6.04 2.92
C THR A 315 -20.11 5.66 2.49
N LEU A 316 -19.30 5.12 3.39
CA LEU A 316 -18.00 4.53 3.02
C LEU A 316 -18.22 3.09 2.58
N LEU A 317 -17.78 2.80 1.38
CA LEU A 317 -17.85 1.48 0.76
C LEU A 317 -16.48 0.83 0.71
N ALA A 318 -16.39 -0.43 1.11
CA ALA A 318 -15.29 -1.33 0.83
C ALA A 318 -15.63 -2.10 -0.45
N THR A 319 -14.75 -2.04 -1.46
CA THR A 319 -14.92 -2.78 -2.71
C THR A 319 -13.77 -3.75 -2.92
N ARG A 320 -14.08 -4.89 -3.55
CA ARG A 320 -13.09 -5.89 -3.94
C ARG A 320 -13.42 -6.45 -5.30
N ARG A 321 -12.42 -6.51 -6.18
CA ARG A 321 -12.54 -7.13 -7.51
C ARG A 321 -12.30 -8.64 -7.43
N HIS A 322 -12.83 -9.38 -8.40
CA HIS A 322 -12.60 -10.82 -8.50
C HIS A 322 -11.11 -11.13 -8.65
N ARG A 323 -10.60 -12.10 -7.86
CA ARG A 323 -9.13 -12.37 -7.79
C ARG A 323 -8.59 -13.08 -9.04
N ALA A 324 -9.34 -14.06 -9.58
CA ALA A 324 -8.88 -14.81 -10.74
C ALA A 324 -8.92 -13.90 -11.99
N PRO A 325 -7.79 -13.72 -12.69
CA PRO A 325 -7.69 -12.75 -13.79
C PRO A 325 -8.69 -13.00 -14.92
N GLU A 326 -8.83 -14.24 -15.36
CA GLU A 326 -9.72 -14.60 -16.46
C GLU A 326 -11.19 -14.39 -16.07
N SER A 327 -11.58 -14.81 -14.86
CA SER A 327 -12.95 -14.61 -14.36
C SER A 327 -13.28 -13.12 -14.16
N TRP A 328 -12.29 -12.32 -13.72
CA TRP A 328 -12.46 -10.87 -13.63
C TRP A 328 -12.69 -10.27 -15.02
N ALA A 329 -11.89 -10.64 -16.02
CA ALA A 329 -12.04 -10.14 -17.39
C ALA A 329 -13.40 -10.54 -17.99
N ASP A 330 -13.85 -11.79 -17.80
CA ASP A 330 -15.18 -12.27 -18.22
C ASP A 330 -16.32 -11.46 -17.58
N LEU A 331 -16.18 -11.07 -16.30
CA LEU A 331 -17.16 -10.22 -15.61
C LEU A 331 -17.17 -8.81 -16.18
N VAL A 332 -16.00 -8.22 -16.43
CA VAL A 332 -15.90 -6.90 -17.03
C VAL A 332 -16.50 -6.87 -18.43
N GLU A 333 -16.21 -7.87 -19.26
CA GLU A 333 -16.77 -7.98 -20.62
C GLU A 333 -18.30 -8.07 -20.62
N ARG A 334 -18.89 -8.70 -19.59
CA ARG A 334 -20.36 -8.87 -19.46
C ARG A 334 -21.06 -7.72 -18.76
N HIS A 335 -20.43 -7.11 -17.77
CA HIS A 335 -21.08 -6.18 -16.84
C HIS A 335 -20.41 -4.80 -16.75
N GLY A 336 -19.28 -4.60 -17.43
CA GLY A 336 -18.47 -3.39 -17.33
C GLY A 336 -17.55 -3.35 -16.09
N HIS A 337 -17.68 -4.28 -15.15
CA HIS A 337 -16.88 -4.35 -13.93
C HIS A 337 -16.70 -5.77 -13.41
N GLY A 338 -15.59 -6.03 -12.71
CA GLY A 338 -15.29 -7.31 -12.05
C GLY A 338 -15.46 -7.27 -10.54
N THR A 339 -16.38 -6.46 -10.00
CA THR A 339 -16.65 -6.37 -8.55
C THR A 339 -17.18 -7.68 -8.02
N ALA A 340 -16.47 -8.29 -7.07
CA ALA A 340 -16.88 -9.51 -6.37
C ALA A 340 -17.59 -9.20 -5.04
N GLN A 341 -17.16 -8.14 -4.35
CA GLN A 341 -17.73 -7.74 -3.06
C GLN A 341 -17.83 -6.22 -3.00
N GLN A 342 -18.91 -5.74 -2.41
CA GLN A 342 -19.11 -4.34 -2.06
C GLN A 342 -19.92 -4.29 -0.77
N GLU A 343 -19.33 -3.69 0.25
CA GLU A 343 -19.93 -3.65 1.59
C GLU A 343 -19.81 -2.25 2.18
N THR A 344 -20.82 -1.87 2.97
CA THR A 344 -20.75 -0.64 3.77
C THR A 344 -19.85 -0.87 4.97
N VAL A 345 -18.85 0.01 5.16
CA VAL A 345 -18.02 -0.01 6.34
C VAL A 345 -18.74 0.74 7.46
N ALA A 346 -19.06 0.04 8.54
CA ALA A 346 -19.75 0.65 9.70
C ALA A 346 -18.80 1.61 10.47
N PRO A 347 -19.33 2.62 11.18
CA PRO A 347 -18.51 3.58 11.92
C PRO A 347 -17.45 2.95 12.84
N PRO A 348 -17.73 1.91 13.65
CA PRO A 348 -16.72 1.26 14.48
C PRO A 348 -15.60 0.60 13.65
N ASP A 349 -15.94 0.01 12.51
CA ASP A 349 -14.95 -0.61 11.63
C ASP A 349 -14.11 0.44 10.91
N ARG A 350 -14.72 1.59 10.51
CA ARG A 350 -13.96 2.75 9.99
C ARG A 350 -12.94 3.26 11.02
N ALA A 351 -13.36 3.36 12.29
CA ALA A 351 -12.50 3.80 13.38
C ALA A 351 -11.31 2.85 13.56
N ARG A 352 -11.57 1.55 13.58
CA ARG A 352 -10.54 0.51 13.69
C ARG A 352 -9.58 0.55 12.49
N GLU A 353 -10.10 0.58 11.25
CA GLU A 353 -9.29 0.68 10.03
C GLU A 353 -8.42 1.93 10.03
N MET A 354 -8.98 3.10 10.36
CA MET A 354 -8.24 4.36 10.36
C MET A 354 -7.13 4.39 11.41
N LEU A 355 -7.32 3.78 12.58
CA LEU A 355 -6.28 3.65 13.61
C LEU A 355 -5.17 2.70 13.16
N MET A 356 -5.52 1.54 12.60
CA MET A 356 -4.56 0.57 12.08
C MET A 356 -3.68 1.15 10.97
N MET A 357 -4.25 2.00 10.11
CA MET A 357 -3.50 2.69 9.05
C MET A 357 -2.71 3.88 9.59
N GLY A 358 -3.37 4.75 10.35
CA GLY A 358 -2.83 6.05 10.73
C GLY A 358 -1.73 5.99 11.79
N LEU A 359 -1.75 5.02 12.71
CA LEU A 359 -0.68 4.85 13.71
C LEU A 359 0.63 4.29 13.11
N ARG A 360 0.62 3.86 11.86
CA ARG A 360 1.86 3.58 11.12
C ARG A 360 2.62 4.83 10.76
N LEU A 361 1.89 5.95 10.52
CA LEU A 361 2.49 7.23 10.15
C LEU A 361 3.22 7.87 11.33
N THR A 362 4.34 8.53 11.04
CA THR A 362 5.05 9.34 12.04
C THR A 362 4.25 10.57 12.46
N GLU A 363 3.38 11.08 11.57
CA GLU A 363 2.47 12.19 11.86
C GLU A 363 1.28 11.80 12.75
N GLY A 364 0.96 10.49 12.85
CA GLY A 364 -0.14 9.98 13.65
C GLY A 364 -1.53 10.30 13.10
N VAL A 365 -2.53 10.26 13.99
CA VAL A 365 -3.95 10.42 13.69
C VAL A 365 -4.49 11.67 14.38
N GLU A 366 -4.95 12.64 13.59
CA GLU A 366 -5.60 13.85 14.11
C GLU A 366 -7.05 13.56 14.51
N ALA A 367 -7.44 13.89 15.76
CA ALA A 367 -8.76 13.56 16.33
C ALA A 367 -9.93 14.20 15.55
N ALA A 368 -9.78 15.44 15.11
CA ALA A 368 -10.84 16.11 14.35
C ALA A 368 -11.10 15.42 13.00
N ARG A 369 -10.03 15.06 12.29
CA ARG A 369 -10.13 14.32 11.04
C ARG A 369 -10.66 12.91 11.25
N PHE A 370 -10.22 12.25 12.33
CA PHE A 370 -10.72 10.93 12.71
C PHE A 370 -12.24 10.95 12.91
N ALA A 371 -12.74 11.87 13.73
CA ALA A 371 -14.16 12.00 14.00
C ALA A 371 -14.96 12.32 12.71
N ALA A 372 -14.46 13.24 11.89
CA ALA A 372 -15.10 13.60 10.62
C ALA A 372 -15.18 12.43 9.64
N ARG A 373 -14.14 11.58 9.58
CA ARG A 373 -14.05 10.47 8.63
C ARG A 373 -14.77 9.21 9.10
N THR A 374 -14.75 8.94 10.41
CA THR A 374 -15.29 7.70 10.97
C THR A 374 -16.70 7.84 11.54
N GLY A 375 -17.07 9.04 11.98
CA GLY A 375 -18.28 9.30 12.75
C GLY A 375 -18.15 8.90 14.23
N VAL A 376 -16.93 8.59 14.71
CA VAL A 376 -16.62 8.15 16.09
C VAL A 376 -15.64 9.13 16.70
N VAL A 377 -15.78 9.45 17.97
CA VAL A 377 -14.79 10.24 18.72
C VAL A 377 -13.57 9.36 18.99
N LEU A 378 -12.36 9.90 18.84
CA LEU A 378 -11.12 9.11 18.94
C LEU A 378 -10.98 8.41 20.31
N ASP A 379 -11.29 9.09 21.39
CA ASP A 379 -11.22 8.51 22.74
C ASP A 379 -12.21 7.36 22.95
N ASP A 380 -13.37 7.38 22.26
CA ASP A 380 -14.37 6.30 22.33
C ASP A 380 -13.95 5.05 21.56
N ALA A 381 -13.04 5.20 20.60
CA ALA A 381 -12.52 4.11 19.77
C ALA A 381 -11.37 3.33 20.45
N LEU A 382 -10.85 3.83 21.56
CA LEU A 382 -9.67 3.29 22.24
C LEU A 382 -9.99 2.77 23.62
N ASP A 383 -9.20 1.81 24.09
CA ASP A 383 -9.12 1.53 25.52
C ASP A 383 -8.33 2.64 26.22
N GLY A 384 -9.00 3.45 27.03
CA GLY A 384 -8.40 4.63 27.69
C GLY A 384 -7.33 4.26 28.74
N ASP A 385 -7.43 3.09 29.40
CA ASP A 385 -6.43 2.64 30.36
C ASP A 385 -5.16 2.18 29.63
N VAL A 386 -5.32 1.39 28.57
CA VAL A 386 -4.22 0.94 27.71
C VAL A 386 -3.52 2.14 27.07
N ARG A 387 -4.28 3.14 26.57
CA ARG A 387 -3.71 4.36 26.01
C ARG A 387 -2.82 5.09 27.02
N ARG A 388 -3.34 5.36 28.24
CA ARG A 388 -2.56 6.03 29.29
C ARG A 388 -1.32 5.23 29.71
N GLN A 389 -1.43 3.92 29.77
CA GLN A 389 -0.29 3.06 30.07
C GLN A 389 0.77 3.13 28.96
N ALA A 390 0.35 3.08 27.69
CA ALA A 390 1.26 3.20 26.55
C ALA A 390 1.95 4.57 26.47
N GLU A 391 1.25 5.66 26.83
CA GLU A 391 1.84 6.99 26.97
C GLU A 391 2.91 7.02 28.09
N SER A 392 2.60 6.44 29.26
CA SER A 392 3.54 6.39 30.37
C SER A 392 4.81 5.57 30.10
N GLN A 393 4.76 4.65 29.14
CA GLN A 393 5.87 3.81 28.71
C GLN A 393 6.54 4.32 27.42
N ASP A 394 6.21 5.52 26.98
CA ASP A 394 6.75 6.15 25.76
C ASP A 394 6.48 5.34 24.47
N TYR A 395 5.35 4.65 24.37
CA TYR A 395 4.91 3.98 23.15
C TYR A 395 3.95 4.83 22.31
N LEU A 396 3.21 5.73 22.97
CA LEU A 396 2.29 6.68 22.33
C LEU A 396 2.54 8.10 22.82
N THR A 397 2.21 9.05 21.99
CA THR A 397 2.03 10.46 22.36
C THR A 397 0.59 10.87 22.08
N TRP A 398 -0.01 11.61 23.02
CA TRP A 398 -1.32 12.24 22.88
C TRP A 398 -1.28 13.66 23.43
N ASP A 399 -1.43 14.65 22.57
CA ASP A 399 -1.39 16.08 22.93
C ASP A 399 -2.79 16.72 23.04
N GLY A 400 -3.85 15.92 23.03
CA GLY A 400 -5.24 16.37 22.97
C GLY A 400 -5.75 16.64 21.53
N ARG A 401 -4.87 16.57 20.54
CA ARG A 401 -5.19 16.78 19.13
C ARG A 401 -4.76 15.63 18.25
N THR A 402 -3.57 15.11 18.45
CA THR A 402 -2.95 14.09 17.61
C THR A 402 -2.48 12.90 18.45
N LEU A 403 -2.89 11.70 18.06
CA LEU A 403 -2.39 10.44 18.61
C LEU A 403 -1.34 9.88 17.66
N ALA A 404 -0.13 9.65 18.15
CA ALA A 404 0.95 9.11 17.34
C ALA A 404 1.73 8.03 18.08
N ALA A 405 2.18 7.00 17.35
CA ALA A 405 3.11 6.03 17.89
C ALA A 405 4.54 6.60 17.88
N THR A 406 5.23 6.52 19.02
CA THR A 406 6.65 6.86 19.12
C THR A 406 7.51 5.89 18.31
N PRO A 407 8.80 6.13 18.10
CA PRO A 407 9.70 5.12 17.51
C PRO A 407 9.64 3.78 18.25
N ALA A 408 9.62 3.78 19.60
CA ALA A 408 9.49 2.58 20.42
C ALA A 408 8.11 1.90 20.27
N GLY A 409 7.04 2.70 20.12
CA GLY A 409 5.70 2.21 19.83
C GLY A 409 5.56 1.58 18.46
N ARG A 410 6.19 2.15 17.44
CA ARG A 410 6.17 1.57 16.07
C ARG A 410 6.86 0.22 15.99
N LEU A 411 7.88 -0.03 16.80
CA LEU A 411 8.51 -1.37 16.91
C LEU A 411 7.54 -2.44 17.44
N ARG A 412 6.50 -2.03 18.17
CA ARG A 412 5.51 -2.91 18.83
C ARG A 412 4.10 -2.65 18.32
N LEU A 413 3.97 -2.08 17.12
CA LEU A 413 2.71 -1.51 16.64
C LEU A 413 1.57 -2.53 16.62
N ASP A 414 1.80 -3.76 16.17
CA ASP A 414 0.77 -4.80 16.10
C ASP A 414 0.24 -5.16 17.50
N ALA A 415 1.14 -5.33 18.47
CA ALA A 415 0.75 -5.60 19.86
C ALA A 415 0.03 -4.40 20.50
N LEU A 416 0.51 -3.19 20.20
CA LEU A 416 -0.10 -1.95 20.67
C LEU A 416 -1.52 -1.77 20.11
N LEU A 417 -1.71 -1.98 18.80
CA LEU A 417 -3.02 -1.94 18.16
C LEU A 417 -3.96 -3.01 18.70
N ALA A 418 -3.48 -4.24 18.89
CA ALA A 418 -4.28 -5.32 19.45
C ALA A 418 -4.77 -5.01 20.88
N ALA A 419 -3.98 -4.27 21.68
CA ALA A 419 -4.36 -3.85 23.02
C ALA A 419 -5.27 -2.61 23.04
N LEU A 420 -5.07 -1.66 22.14
CA LEU A 420 -5.79 -0.39 22.07
C LEU A 420 -7.21 -0.51 21.49
N LEU A 421 -7.38 -1.38 20.49
CA LEU A 421 -8.64 -1.47 19.73
C LEU A 421 -9.64 -2.40 20.46
N ARG A 422 -10.79 -1.86 20.79
CA ARG A 422 -11.90 -2.56 21.45
C ARG A 422 -12.73 -3.37 20.45
#